data_0692e7297a5da2a0b99f3d0483e2462b
#
_entry.id   0692e7297a5da2a0b99f3d0483e2462b
#
_cell.length_a   1.000
_cell.length_b   1.000
_cell.length_c   1.000
_cell.angle_alpha   90.00
_cell.angle_beta   90.00
_cell.angle_gamma   90.00
#
_symmetry.space_group_name_H-M   'P 1'
#
loop_
_entity.id
_entity.type
_entity.pdbx_description
1 polymer ?
#
loop_
_entity_poly.entity_id
_entity_poly.type
_entity_poly.pdbx_seq_one_letter_code
_entity_poly.pdbx_strand_id
1 'polypeptide(L)'
;MSRMFYPKVAYLKAVLSAGLVLFAAGCGEKRKSDPVAEAPPANLPVEHVGDTGTVKVEHPEQFPTAEAAVYEAADELNVTGVVAPDVSRAVPVISIATGRVLEVHARLGDTVTKGQLLMKVQSTDISGAFSDYRQAMADQTLAKTQLERAKILLDKGAISGKDYELAANIAEKTQITVENVRERIRILGADLTHPSSVLEIVSPISGVITDQQVTAAAGVQGLSATNPFTVSDLSTVWIICDVYENDLSNIRLGESVTVKLNAYPNQIFSGRVSNIGAVLDPALRTAKVRLEMKNP
;
A
#
# COMPACT_ATOMS: atom_id res chain seq x y z
N MET A 1 21.05 -39.98 -20.24
CA MET A 1 21.08 -40.39 -21.65
C MET A 1 19.77 -39.98 -22.30
N SER A 2 19.80 -39.10 -23.20
CA SER A 2 19.10 -38.86 -24.46
C SER A 2 18.94 -37.37 -24.72
N ARG A 3 19.80 -36.86 -25.59
CA ARG A 3 19.76 -35.49 -26.16
C ARG A 3 18.72 -35.49 -27.25
N MET A 4 17.77 -34.52 -27.17
CA MET A 4 16.88 -34.22 -28.31
C MET A 4 17.32 -32.91 -28.94
N PHE A 5 17.96 -33.03 -30.14
CA PHE A 5 18.38 -31.95 -31.03
C PHE A 5 17.14 -31.38 -31.73
N TYR A 6 16.94 -30.09 -31.71
CA TYR A 6 16.00 -29.38 -32.58
C TYR A 6 16.75 -28.74 -33.78
N PRO A 7 16.41 -29.07 -35.02
CA PRO A 7 16.94 -28.39 -36.21
C PRO A 7 15.92 -27.31 -36.66
N LYS A 8 16.07 -26.08 -36.18
CA LYS A 8 15.26 -24.92 -36.64
C LYS A 8 16.07 -23.73 -37.16
N VAL A 9 17.34 -23.89 -37.47
CA VAL A 9 18.19 -22.80 -37.94
C VAL A 9 18.45 -22.80 -39.46
N ALA A 10 18.02 -23.85 -40.18
CA ALA A 10 18.33 -23.97 -41.62
C ALA A 10 17.31 -23.26 -42.55
N TYR A 11 16.10 -22.94 -42.08
CA TYR A 11 15.08 -22.30 -42.94
C TYR A 11 15.11 -20.77 -42.97
N LEU A 12 15.81 -20.13 -42.05
CA LEU A 12 15.85 -18.65 -41.99
C LEU A 12 16.88 -18.03 -42.95
N LYS A 13 17.86 -18.80 -43.47
CA LYS A 13 18.84 -18.31 -44.44
C LYS A 13 18.43 -18.45 -45.90
N ALA A 14 17.45 -19.28 -46.21
CA ALA A 14 16.96 -19.48 -47.58
C ALA A 14 15.92 -18.44 -48.03
N VAL A 15 15.24 -17.80 -47.10
CA VAL A 15 14.21 -16.77 -47.41
C VAL A 15 14.84 -15.38 -47.56
N LEU A 16 16.02 -15.13 -46.98
CA LEU A 16 16.71 -13.83 -47.11
C LEU A 16 17.50 -13.66 -48.41
N SER A 17 17.83 -14.76 -49.13
CA SER A 17 18.54 -14.69 -50.41
C SER A 17 17.62 -14.56 -51.63
N ALA A 18 16.34 -14.93 -51.54
CA ALA A 18 15.38 -14.78 -52.63
C ALA A 18 14.76 -13.38 -52.73
N GLY A 19 14.78 -12.59 -51.63
CA GLY A 19 14.26 -11.21 -51.58
C GLY A 19 15.16 -10.13 -52.14
N LEU A 20 16.46 -10.44 -52.31
CA LEU A 20 17.47 -9.43 -52.72
C LEU A 20 17.67 -9.36 -54.26
N VAL A 21 17.14 -10.26 -55.05
CA VAL A 21 17.32 -10.28 -56.52
C VAL A 21 16.16 -9.62 -57.28
N LEU A 22 15.08 -9.27 -56.66
CA LEU A 22 13.90 -8.65 -57.30
C LEU A 22 13.83 -7.11 -57.18
N PHE A 23 14.85 -6.46 -56.62
CA PHE A 23 14.86 -4.99 -56.45
C PHE A 23 15.83 -4.27 -57.44
N ALA A 24 16.42 -4.96 -58.42
CA ALA A 24 17.42 -4.36 -59.33
C ALA A 24 16.92 -4.11 -60.77
N ALA A 25 15.58 -4.15 -61.01
CA ALA A 25 15.05 -3.87 -62.36
C ALA A 25 13.93 -2.81 -62.34
N GLY A 26 14.20 -1.68 -61.74
CA GLY A 26 13.34 -0.50 -61.78
C GLY A 26 14.13 0.75 -62.11
N CYS A 27 14.80 0.78 -63.25
CA CYS A 27 15.24 2.02 -63.87
C CYS A 27 14.00 2.79 -64.38
N GLY A 28 13.32 3.46 -63.47
CA GLY A 28 12.31 4.46 -63.78
C GLY A 28 13.02 5.70 -64.31
N GLU A 29 12.71 6.03 -65.54
CA GLU A 29 13.05 7.24 -66.26
C GLU A 29 12.85 8.47 -65.36
N LYS A 30 13.92 9.20 -65.05
CA LYS A 30 13.84 10.49 -64.36
C LYS A 30 13.05 11.45 -65.27
N ARG A 31 11.77 11.61 -65.04
CA ARG A 31 11.05 12.81 -65.51
C ARG A 31 11.82 14.00 -64.95
N LYS A 32 12.42 14.76 -65.82
CA LYS A 32 12.92 16.10 -65.51
C LYS A 32 11.68 16.91 -65.07
N SER A 33 11.50 17.07 -63.79
CA SER A 33 10.55 18.06 -63.26
C SER A 33 11.01 19.42 -63.73
N ASP A 34 10.15 20.09 -64.44
CA ASP A 34 10.39 21.46 -64.87
C ASP A 34 10.24 22.36 -63.61
N PRO A 35 11.33 22.98 -63.13
CA PRO A 35 11.25 23.74 -61.88
C PRO A 35 10.33 24.96 -61.94
N VAL A 36 9.91 25.33 -63.15
CA VAL A 36 8.97 26.42 -63.35
C VAL A 36 7.51 25.98 -63.15
N ALA A 37 7.19 24.68 -63.36
CA ALA A 37 5.83 24.16 -63.19
C ALA A 37 5.48 23.81 -61.73
N GLU A 38 6.50 23.59 -60.86
CA GLU A 38 6.30 23.29 -59.44
C GLU A 38 6.41 24.51 -58.51
N ALA A 39 6.83 25.65 -59.02
CA ALA A 39 6.83 26.87 -58.20
C ALA A 39 5.40 27.39 -58.04
N PRO A 40 4.95 27.63 -56.81
CA PRO A 40 3.65 28.33 -56.62
C PRO A 40 3.69 29.65 -57.38
N PRO A 41 2.58 30.06 -57.99
CA PRO A 41 2.52 31.29 -58.75
C PRO A 41 3.03 32.47 -57.91
N ALA A 42 4.03 33.17 -58.44
CA ALA A 42 4.81 34.18 -57.76
C ALA A 42 4.03 35.40 -57.27
N ASN A 43 2.75 35.51 -57.63
CA ASN A 43 1.85 36.58 -57.17
C ASN A 43 0.43 36.01 -57.10
N LEU A 44 0.06 35.44 -55.99
CA LEU A 44 -1.32 35.41 -55.62
C LEU A 44 -1.72 36.87 -55.34
N PRO A 45 -2.70 37.45 -56.04
CA PRO A 45 -3.23 38.76 -55.65
C PRO A 45 -3.77 38.60 -54.22
N VAL A 46 -3.14 39.30 -53.27
CA VAL A 46 -3.72 39.46 -51.94
C VAL A 46 -4.88 40.44 -52.19
N GLU A 47 -6.08 39.89 -52.36
CA GLU A 47 -7.28 40.73 -52.23
C GLU A 47 -7.29 41.21 -50.78
N HIS A 48 -7.01 42.48 -50.58
CA HIS A 48 -7.32 43.14 -49.34
C HIS A 48 -8.86 43.15 -49.27
N VAL A 49 -9.44 42.11 -48.68
CA VAL A 49 -10.81 42.13 -48.21
C VAL A 49 -10.85 43.26 -47.18
N GLY A 50 -11.49 44.38 -47.57
CA GLY A 50 -11.63 45.51 -46.67
C GLY A 50 -12.25 45.05 -45.37
N ASP A 51 -11.98 45.80 -44.34
CA ASP A 51 -12.35 45.63 -42.94
C ASP A 51 -13.28 44.45 -42.66
N THR A 52 -12.66 43.27 -42.37
CA THR A 52 -13.37 42.03 -42.07
C THR A 52 -14.10 42.06 -40.70
N GLY A 53 -14.02 43.19 -40.01
CA GLY A 53 -14.70 43.41 -38.72
C GLY A 53 -16.20 43.73 -38.83
N THR A 54 -16.70 44.08 -40.04
CA THR A 54 -18.11 44.44 -40.21
C THR A 54 -18.78 43.57 -41.27
N VAL A 55 -19.75 42.77 -40.82
CA VAL A 55 -20.63 41.99 -41.70
C VAL A 55 -21.94 42.77 -41.86
N LYS A 56 -22.27 43.13 -43.10
CA LYS A 56 -23.56 43.78 -43.40
C LYS A 56 -24.63 42.68 -43.43
N VAL A 57 -25.52 42.70 -42.45
CA VAL A 57 -26.61 41.72 -42.33
C VAL A 57 -27.82 42.32 -43.09
N GLU A 58 -28.42 41.58 -44.07
CA GLU A 58 -29.54 42.03 -44.86
C GLU A 58 -30.82 42.09 -44.01
N HIS A 59 -30.97 41.32 -42.96
CA HIS A 59 -32.15 41.30 -42.07
C HIS A 59 -31.71 41.37 -40.59
N PRO A 60 -31.32 42.58 -40.12
CA PRO A 60 -30.83 42.72 -38.72
C PRO A 60 -31.91 42.43 -37.67
N GLU A 61 -33.19 42.55 -38.02
CA GLU A 61 -34.30 42.21 -37.12
C GLU A 61 -34.43 40.77 -36.77
N GLN A 62 -33.80 39.87 -37.53
CA GLN A 62 -33.75 38.43 -37.23
C GLN A 62 -32.65 38.05 -36.23
N PHE A 63 -31.77 38.98 -35.92
CA PHE A 63 -30.63 38.76 -35.00
C PHE A 63 -30.77 39.70 -33.80
N PRO A 64 -31.45 39.25 -32.72
CA PRO A 64 -31.54 40.06 -31.50
C PRO A 64 -30.12 40.28 -30.95
N THR A 65 -29.73 41.52 -30.83
CA THR A 65 -28.46 41.91 -30.22
C THR A 65 -28.63 41.98 -28.71
N ALA A 66 -27.69 41.42 -27.95
CA ALA A 66 -27.57 41.58 -26.51
C ALA A 66 -26.34 42.45 -26.20
N GLU A 67 -26.47 43.31 -25.22
CA GLU A 67 -25.35 44.10 -24.74
C GLU A 67 -24.36 43.20 -24.02
N ALA A 68 -23.08 43.26 -24.38
CA ALA A 68 -22.05 42.50 -23.71
C ALA A 68 -21.80 43.07 -22.31
N ALA A 69 -22.12 42.32 -21.29
CA ALA A 69 -21.81 42.67 -19.92
C ALA A 69 -20.48 42.05 -19.48
N VAL A 70 -19.72 42.78 -18.66
CA VAL A 70 -18.53 42.24 -18.01
C VAL A 70 -18.99 41.28 -16.93
N TYR A 71 -18.60 40.00 -17.05
CA TYR A 71 -18.85 38.98 -16.09
C TYR A 71 -17.53 38.59 -15.43
N GLU A 72 -17.44 38.68 -14.10
CA GLU A 72 -16.33 38.15 -13.35
C GLU A 72 -16.50 36.62 -13.24
N ALA A 73 -15.79 35.89 -14.07
CA ALA A 73 -15.69 34.44 -13.95
C ALA A 73 -14.56 34.10 -12.99
N ALA A 74 -14.87 33.33 -11.95
CA ALA A 74 -13.83 32.71 -11.19
C ALA A 74 -13.20 31.55 -12.02
N ASP A 75 -11.90 31.51 -12.11
CA ASP A 75 -11.21 30.39 -12.74
C ASP A 75 -11.44 29.13 -11.90
N GLU A 76 -12.29 28.22 -12.38
CA GLU A 76 -12.54 26.94 -11.76
C GLU A 76 -11.64 25.88 -12.37
N LEU A 77 -10.76 25.28 -11.55
CA LEU A 77 -9.95 24.15 -11.95
C LEU A 77 -10.73 22.84 -11.70
N ASN A 78 -11.09 22.15 -12.76
CA ASN A 78 -11.75 20.86 -12.68
C ASN A 78 -10.75 19.72 -12.87
N VAL A 79 -10.58 18.90 -11.84
CA VAL A 79 -9.66 17.75 -11.84
C VAL A 79 -10.39 16.46 -11.47
N THR A 80 -9.90 15.35 -11.99
CA THR A 80 -10.41 14.03 -11.62
C THR A 80 -9.52 13.43 -10.53
N GLY A 81 -10.11 12.62 -9.65
CA GLY A 81 -9.38 11.96 -8.57
C GLY A 81 -10.01 10.65 -8.15
N VAL A 82 -9.28 9.91 -7.33
CA VAL A 82 -9.71 8.63 -6.77
C VAL A 82 -9.83 8.77 -5.26
N VAL A 83 -10.95 8.28 -4.71
CA VAL A 83 -11.14 8.18 -3.26
C VAL A 83 -10.32 7.02 -2.72
N ALA A 84 -9.52 7.27 -1.71
CA ALA A 84 -8.67 6.29 -1.04
C ALA A 84 -8.82 6.43 0.49
N PRO A 85 -8.62 5.34 1.24
CA PRO A 85 -8.56 5.43 2.69
C PRO A 85 -7.35 6.27 3.13
N ASP A 86 -7.48 6.94 4.27
CA ASP A 86 -6.34 7.61 4.90
C ASP A 86 -5.36 6.55 5.44
N VAL A 87 -4.21 6.41 4.79
CA VAL A 87 -3.20 5.42 5.19
C VAL A 87 -2.61 5.69 6.58
N SER A 88 -2.67 6.92 7.07
CA SER A 88 -2.22 7.24 8.44
C SER A 88 -3.16 6.70 9.52
N ARG A 89 -4.40 6.37 9.14
CA ARG A 89 -5.43 5.78 9.99
C ARG A 89 -5.68 4.30 9.69
N ALA A 90 -4.87 3.71 8.81
CA ALA A 90 -4.88 2.29 8.51
C ALA A 90 -3.86 1.57 9.39
N VAL A 91 -4.33 0.67 10.23
CA VAL A 91 -3.48 -0.10 11.14
C VAL A 91 -3.44 -1.55 10.70
N PRO A 92 -2.27 -2.06 10.32
CA PRO A 92 -2.11 -3.47 10.02
C PRO A 92 -2.24 -4.30 11.31
N VAL A 93 -3.02 -5.35 11.26
CA VAL A 93 -3.12 -6.35 12.32
C VAL A 93 -2.09 -7.42 12.03
N ILE A 94 -1.09 -7.53 12.89
CA ILE A 94 -0.01 -8.50 12.75
C ILE A 94 -0.17 -9.65 13.73
N SER A 95 0.27 -10.86 13.35
CA SER A 95 0.46 -11.96 14.29
C SER A 95 1.84 -11.86 14.91
N ILE A 96 1.93 -11.96 16.22
CA ILE A 96 3.23 -11.97 16.94
C ILE A 96 3.86 -13.37 16.88
N ALA A 97 3.03 -14.42 16.82
CA ALA A 97 3.46 -15.80 16.85
C ALA A 97 3.15 -16.53 15.53
N THR A 98 4.01 -17.47 15.16
CA THR A 98 3.80 -18.35 14.01
C THR A 98 2.81 -19.45 14.36
N GLY A 99 1.90 -19.75 13.42
CA GLY A 99 0.93 -20.80 13.66
C GLY A 99 -0.05 -21.01 12.52
N ARG A 100 -1.04 -21.85 12.80
CA ARG A 100 -2.14 -22.16 11.89
C ARG A 100 -3.41 -21.45 12.34
N VAL A 101 -4.10 -20.80 11.43
CA VAL A 101 -5.40 -20.19 11.69
C VAL A 101 -6.45 -21.26 11.93
N LEU A 102 -7.09 -21.23 13.08
CA LEU A 102 -8.19 -22.13 13.42
C LEU A 102 -9.51 -21.57 12.91
N GLU A 103 -9.79 -20.33 13.26
CA GLU A 103 -11.06 -19.66 13.01
C GLU A 103 -10.79 -18.21 12.57
N VAL A 104 -11.63 -17.73 11.67
CA VAL A 104 -11.68 -16.33 11.22
C VAL A 104 -13.08 -15.82 11.53
N HIS A 105 -13.15 -14.79 12.38
CA HIS A 105 -14.42 -14.22 12.86
C HIS A 105 -14.81 -12.92 12.16
N ALA A 106 -13.91 -12.33 11.40
CA ALA A 106 -14.11 -11.06 10.71
C ALA A 106 -13.77 -11.18 9.23
N ARG A 107 -14.46 -10.42 8.39
CA ARG A 107 -14.33 -10.46 6.92
C ARG A 107 -14.04 -9.08 6.38
N LEU A 108 -13.55 -9.06 5.15
CA LEU A 108 -13.37 -7.82 4.39
C LEU A 108 -14.68 -7.02 4.36
N GLY A 109 -14.62 -5.74 4.72
CA GLY A 109 -15.79 -4.85 4.79
C GLY A 109 -16.52 -4.84 6.12
N ASP A 110 -16.22 -5.73 7.06
CA ASP A 110 -16.85 -5.73 8.38
C ASP A 110 -16.39 -4.53 9.20
N THR A 111 -17.34 -3.93 9.94
CA THR A 111 -17.03 -2.93 10.96
C THR A 111 -16.68 -3.62 12.26
N VAL A 112 -15.52 -3.26 12.82
CA VAL A 112 -14.99 -3.85 14.04
C VAL A 112 -14.71 -2.79 15.09
N THR A 113 -14.81 -3.18 16.36
CA THR A 113 -14.45 -2.35 17.50
C THR A 113 -13.07 -2.72 18.03
N LYS A 114 -12.40 -1.75 18.68
CA LYS A 114 -11.12 -2.02 19.34
C LYS A 114 -11.27 -3.15 20.36
N GLY A 115 -10.38 -4.14 20.29
CA GLY A 115 -10.41 -5.33 21.15
C GLY A 115 -11.33 -6.46 20.66
N GLN A 116 -12.05 -6.27 19.54
CA GLN A 116 -12.89 -7.32 18.96
C GLN A 116 -12.01 -8.44 18.39
N LEU A 117 -12.39 -9.68 18.66
CA LEU A 117 -11.70 -10.88 18.14
C LEU A 117 -11.86 -10.97 16.62
N LEU A 118 -10.74 -11.05 15.91
CA LEU A 118 -10.70 -11.17 14.45
C LEU A 118 -10.42 -12.61 14.00
N MET A 119 -9.48 -13.27 14.65
CA MET A 119 -9.12 -14.66 14.35
C MET A 119 -8.46 -15.36 15.53
N LYS A 120 -8.46 -16.69 15.51
CA LYS A 120 -7.72 -17.56 16.43
C LYS A 120 -6.63 -18.29 15.70
N VAL A 121 -5.43 -18.28 16.26
CA VAL A 121 -4.22 -18.92 15.70
C VAL A 121 -3.69 -19.94 16.68
N GLN A 122 -3.54 -21.20 16.27
CA GLN A 122 -2.83 -22.20 17.02
C GLN A 122 -1.33 -22.06 16.77
N SER A 123 -0.59 -21.71 17.82
CA SER A 123 0.82 -21.39 17.72
C SER A 123 1.70 -22.48 18.32
N THR A 124 2.70 -22.91 17.55
CA THR A 124 3.78 -23.80 18.02
C THR A 124 4.75 -23.05 18.92
N ASP A 125 4.96 -21.75 18.68
CA ASP A 125 5.88 -20.92 19.47
C ASP A 125 5.38 -20.77 20.91
N ILE A 126 4.07 -20.59 21.09
CA ILE A 126 3.43 -20.53 22.41
C ILE A 126 3.52 -21.89 23.12
N SER A 127 3.23 -22.98 22.39
CA SER A 127 3.34 -24.33 22.95
C SER A 127 4.77 -24.65 23.43
N GLY A 128 5.77 -24.26 22.63
CA GLY A 128 7.19 -24.37 22.99
C GLY A 128 7.53 -23.56 24.24
N ALA A 129 7.11 -22.28 24.28
CA ALA A 129 7.37 -21.41 25.42
C ALA A 129 6.76 -21.92 26.72
N PHE A 130 5.55 -22.52 26.68
CA PHE A 130 4.97 -23.17 27.86
C PHE A 130 5.73 -24.43 28.28
N SER A 131 6.29 -25.19 27.35
CA SER A 131 7.13 -26.34 27.67
C SER A 131 8.44 -25.91 28.36
N ASP A 132 9.10 -24.89 27.80
CA ASP A 132 10.30 -24.27 28.34
C ASP A 132 10.03 -23.72 29.76
N TYR A 133 8.88 -23.09 29.97
CA TYR A 133 8.49 -22.57 31.29
C TYR A 133 8.32 -23.66 32.33
N ARG A 134 7.65 -24.75 31.97
CA ARG A 134 7.47 -25.89 32.89
C ARG A 134 8.80 -26.53 33.26
N GLN A 135 9.71 -26.68 32.32
CA GLN A 135 11.04 -27.17 32.56
C GLN A 135 11.83 -26.21 33.47
N ALA A 136 11.85 -24.91 33.16
CA ALA A 136 12.54 -23.93 33.99
C ALA A 136 11.99 -23.88 35.43
N MET A 137 10.69 -24.04 35.63
CA MET A 137 10.07 -24.11 36.95
C MET A 137 10.51 -25.39 37.74
N ALA A 138 10.62 -26.52 37.05
CA ALA A 138 11.10 -27.76 37.67
C ALA A 138 12.59 -27.64 38.09
N ASP A 139 13.43 -27.07 37.23
CA ASP A 139 14.83 -26.81 37.49
C ASP A 139 15.02 -25.82 38.66
N GLN A 140 14.23 -24.77 38.72
CA GLN A 140 14.23 -23.80 39.81
C GLN A 140 13.82 -24.45 41.14
N THR A 141 12.81 -25.32 41.13
CA THR A 141 12.36 -26.03 42.32
C THR A 141 13.45 -26.95 42.87
N LEU A 142 14.12 -27.69 41.97
CA LEU A 142 15.27 -28.53 42.32
C LEU A 142 16.41 -27.70 42.91
N ALA A 143 16.79 -26.60 42.24
CA ALA A 143 17.88 -25.74 42.67
C ALA A 143 17.60 -25.09 44.05
N LYS A 144 16.37 -24.63 44.30
CA LYS A 144 15.95 -24.11 45.60
C LYS A 144 16.06 -25.15 46.70
N THR A 145 15.59 -26.37 46.45
CA THR A 145 15.72 -27.49 47.40
C THR A 145 17.17 -27.83 47.70
N GLN A 146 18.04 -27.80 46.68
CA GLN A 146 19.48 -28.01 46.83
C GLN A 146 20.14 -26.90 47.66
N LEU A 147 19.76 -25.65 47.42
CA LEU A 147 20.27 -24.49 48.17
C LEU A 147 19.85 -24.56 49.64
N GLU A 148 18.59 -24.89 49.94
CA GLU A 148 18.12 -25.07 51.31
C GLU A 148 18.87 -26.16 52.03
N ARG A 149 19.11 -27.31 51.36
CA ARG A 149 19.90 -28.42 51.91
C ARG A 149 21.36 -27.96 52.13
N ALA A 150 21.98 -27.28 51.16
CA ALA A 150 23.34 -26.77 51.30
C ALA A 150 23.45 -25.79 52.47
N LYS A 151 22.46 -24.94 52.71
CA LYS A 151 22.43 -24.05 53.85
C LYS A 151 22.46 -24.79 55.17
N ILE A 152 21.62 -25.82 55.33
CA ILE A 152 21.56 -26.65 56.56
C ILE A 152 22.91 -27.38 56.79
N LEU A 153 23.53 -27.90 55.71
CA LEU A 153 24.82 -28.59 55.80
C LEU A 153 25.95 -27.65 56.13
N LEU A 154 25.98 -26.43 55.61
CA LEU A 154 26.93 -25.38 55.94
C LEU A 154 26.84 -25.01 57.43
N ASP A 155 25.61 -24.77 57.93
CA ASP A 155 25.35 -24.45 59.33
C ASP A 155 25.82 -25.56 60.30
N LYS A 156 25.88 -26.81 59.81
CA LYS A 156 26.39 -27.94 60.53
C LYS A 156 27.91 -28.24 60.32
N GLY A 157 28.55 -27.37 59.48
CA GLY A 157 29.97 -27.58 59.13
C GLY A 157 30.26 -28.78 58.24
N ALA A 158 29.23 -29.34 57.53
CA ALA A 158 29.33 -30.52 56.72
C ALA A 158 29.74 -30.27 55.26
N ILE A 159 29.68 -29.03 54.79
CA ILE A 159 30.16 -28.61 53.46
C ILE A 159 31.00 -27.34 53.54
N SER A 160 31.72 -27.01 52.49
CA SER A 160 32.51 -25.81 52.37
C SER A 160 31.65 -24.60 52.00
N GLY A 161 32.09 -23.38 52.32
CA GLY A 161 31.47 -22.15 51.88
C GLY A 161 31.38 -22.08 50.34
N LYS A 162 32.38 -22.60 49.63
CA LYS A 162 32.41 -22.70 48.18
C LYS A 162 31.26 -23.54 47.61
N ASP A 163 30.93 -24.65 48.25
CA ASP A 163 29.85 -25.53 47.78
C ASP A 163 28.49 -24.90 48.02
N TYR A 164 28.31 -24.13 49.09
CA TYR A 164 27.12 -23.31 49.32
C TYR A 164 26.97 -22.19 48.29
N GLU A 165 28.05 -21.46 48.00
CA GLU A 165 28.04 -20.41 46.97
C GLU A 165 27.72 -20.97 45.61
N LEU A 166 28.20 -22.17 45.27
CA LEU A 166 27.85 -22.84 44.01
C LEU A 166 26.34 -23.15 43.95
N ALA A 167 25.76 -23.67 45.03
CA ALA A 167 24.31 -23.93 45.09
C ALA A 167 23.48 -22.64 45.01
N ALA A 168 23.94 -21.54 45.65
CA ALA A 168 23.30 -20.25 45.56
C ALA A 168 23.32 -19.69 44.15
N ASN A 169 24.45 -19.73 43.48
CA ASN A 169 24.58 -19.27 42.08
C ASN A 169 23.70 -20.09 41.12
N ILE A 170 23.56 -21.40 41.33
CA ILE A 170 22.68 -22.27 40.54
C ILE A 170 21.22 -21.86 40.76
N ALA A 171 20.81 -21.61 42.01
CA ALA A 171 19.45 -21.22 42.35
C ALA A 171 19.11 -19.85 41.76
N GLU A 172 20.03 -18.88 41.78
CA GLU A 172 19.88 -17.58 41.18
C GLU A 172 19.76 -17.68 39.65
N LYS A 173 20.65 -18.46 39.01
CA LYS A 173 20.61 -18.68 37.55
C LYS A 173 19.29 -19.29 37.06
N THR A 174 18.78 -20.28 37.79
CA THR A 174 17.49 -20.91 37.43
C THR A 174 16.33 -19.99 37.65
N GLN A 175 16.38 -19.10 38.65
CA GLN A 175 15.36 -18.05 38.82
C GLN A 175 15.32 -17.10 37.64
N ILE A 176 16.48 -16.58 37.21
CA ILE A 176 16.62 -15.72 36.04
C ILE A 176 16.06 -16.42 34.78
N THR A 177 16.32 -17.73 34.65
CA THR A 177 15.79 -18.52 33.53
C THR A 177 14.25 -18.52 33.52
N VAL A 178 13.62 -18.74 34.67
CA VAL A 178 12.14 -18.68 34.80
C VAL A 178 11.60 -17.32 34.45
N GLU A 179 12.24 -16.24 34.90
CA GLU A 179 11.86 -14.88 34.60
C GLU A 179 11.94 -14.59 33.10
N ASN A 180 13.02 -15.01 32.43
CA ASN A 180 13.19 -14.84 30.99
C ASN A 180 12.12 -15.57 30.17
N VAL A 181 11.81 -16.82 30.53
CA VAL A 181 10.78 -17.59 29.81
C VAL A 181 9.39 -17.04 30.09
N ARG A 182 9.12 -16.56 31.31
CA ARG A 182 7.87 -15.87 31.64
C ARG A 182 7.67 -14.62 30.80
N GLU A 183 8.71 -13.81 30.66
CA GLU A 183 8.67 -12.60 29.83
C GLU A 183 8.46 -12.96 28.35
N ARG A 184 9.10 -14.02 27.84
CA ARG A 184 8.86 -14.52 26.49
C ARG A 184 7.39 -14.88 26.25
N ILE A 185 6.73 -15.58 27.22
CA ILE A 185 5.31 -15.91 27.13
C ILE A 185 4.47 -14.64 27.10
N ARG A 186 4.80 -13.64 27.92
CA ARG A 186 4.11 -12.34 27.94
C ARG A 186 4.22 -11.61 26.61
N ILE A 187 5.41 -11.59 26.01
CA ILE A 187 5.64 -10.96 24.70
C ILE A 187 4.82 -11.66 23.61
N LEU A 188 4.69 -12.99 23.68
CA LEU A 188 3.84 -13.75 22.75
C LEU A 188 2.34 -13.54 22.97
N GLY A 189 1.93 -12.73 23.96
CA GLY A 189 0.55 -12.44 24.25
C GLY A 189 -0.23 -13.58 24.92
N ALA A 190 0.48 -14.58 25.48
CA ALA A 190 -0.14 -15.72 26.13
C ALA A 190 -0.27 -15.48 27.64
N ASP A 191 -1.34 -16.03 28.24
CA ASP A 191 -1.61 -15.94 29.67
C ASP A 191 -1.09 -17.19 30.40
N LEU A 192 -0.31 -16.96 31.45
CA LEU A 192 0.22 -18.03 32.31
C LEU A 192 -0.86 -18.70 33.16
N THR A 193 -1.96 -17.98 33.45
CA THR A 193 -3.05 -18.52 34.27
C THR A 193 -3.93 -19.49 33.49
N HIS A 194 -4.01 -19.29 32.18
CA HIS A 194 -4.77 -20.13 31.26
C HIS A 194 -3.88 -20.61 30.11
N PRO A 195 -3.01 -21.61 30.37
CA PRO A 195 -2.07 -22.08 29.35
C PRO A 195 -2.83 -22.63 28.15
N SER A 196 -2.77 -21.91 27.04
CA SER A 196 -3.37 -22.28 25.77
C SER A 196 -2.36 -22.07 24.64
N SER A 197 -2.33 -22.97 23.67
CA SER A 197 -1.57 -22.79 22.45
C SER A 197 -2.28 -21.90 21.43
N VAL A 198 -3.48 -21.41 21.76
CA VAL A 198 -4.29 -20.57 20.89
C VAL A 198 -4.06 -19.11 21.24
N LEU A 199 -3.61 -18.37 20.25
CA LEU A 199 -3.49 -16.92 20.29
C LEU A 199 -4.76 -16.29 19.72
N GLU A 200 -5.37 -15.39 20.47
CA GLU A 200 -6.48 -14.57 20.03
C GLU A 200 -5.95 -13.26 19.46
N ILE A 201 -6.21 -13.03 18.16
CA ILE A 201 -5.82 -11.80 17.48
C ILE A 201 -7.02 -10.88 17.42
N VAL A 202 -6.87 -9.72 18.07
CA VAL A 202 -7.92 -8.71 18.23
C VAL A 202 -7.61 -7.45 17.43
N SER A 203 -8.64 -6.66 17.14
CA SER A 203 -8.47 -5.38 16.45
C SER A 203 -7.80 -4.35 17.36
N PRO A 204 -6.73 -3.67 16.91
CA PRO A 204 -6.05 -2.62 17.67
C PRO A 204 -6.86 -1.31 17.73
N ILE A 205 -7.72 -1.07 16.75
CA ILE A 205 -8.55 0.14 16.62
C ILE A 205 -9.98 -0.23 16.25
N SER A 206 -10.91 0.71 16.41
CA SER A 206 -12.25 0.61 15.83
C SER A 206 -12.20 1.14 14.38
N GLY A 207 -12.90 0.47 13.46
CA GLY A 207 -12.90 0.85 12.05
C GLY A 207 -13.48 -0.24 11.16
N VAL A 208 -13.13 -0.22 9.90
CA VAL A 208 -13.57 -1.19 8.88
C VAL A 208 -12.37 -2.01 8.41
N ILE A 209 -12.57 -3.29 8.16
CA ILE A 209 -11.53 -4.15 7.56
C ILE A 209 -11.41 -3.81 6.08
N THR A 210 -10.29 -3.18 5.71
CA THR A 210 -10.02 -2.73 4.34
C THR A 210 -9.16 -3.70 3.54
N ASP A 211 -8.48 -4.63 4.21
CA ASP A 211 -7.73 -5.70 3.57
C ASP A 211 -7.79 -6.99 4.41
N GLN A 212 -7.89 -8.12 3.74
CA GLN A 212 -7.88 -9.46 4.34
C GLN A 212 -7.05 -10.40 3.47
N GLN A 213 -5.93 -10.87 4.00
CA GLN A 213 -5.03 -11.80 3.32
C GLN A 213 -4.97 -13.19 3.97
N VAL A 214 -5.85 -13.43 4.94
CA VAL A 214 -5.91 -14.68 5.69
C VAL A 214 -7.22 -15.41 5.45
N THR A 215 -7.13 -16.74 5.39
CA THR A 215 -8.27 -17.64 5.34
C THR A 215 -8.18 -18.69 6.45
N ALA A 216 -9.31 -19.34 6.77
CA ALA A 216 -9.29 -20.45 7.70
C ALA A 216 -8.34 -21.57 7.22
N ALA A 217 -7.65 -22.19 8.16
CA ALA A 217 -6.60 -23.19 7.94
C ALA A 217 -5.30 -22.70 7.27
N ALA A 218 -5.18 -21.41 6.94
CA ALA A 218 -3.92 -20.83 6.45
C ALA A 218 -2.84 -20.83 7.53
N GLY A 219 -1.58 -20.85 7.10
CA GLY A 219 -0.43 -20.58 7.98
C GLY A 219 -0.21 -19.09 8.11
N VAL A 220 0.06 -18.62 9.32
CA VAL A 220 0.48 -17.25 9.61
C VAL A 220 1.87 -17.29 10.19
N GLN A 221 2.76 -16.43 9.70
CA GLN A 221 4.10 -16.26 10.24
C GLN A 221 4.14 -15.06 11.18
N GLY A 222 4.78 -15.22 12.31
CA GLY A 222 4.99 -14.14 13.28
C GLY A 222 5.83 -13.02 12.68
N LEU A 223 5.40 -11.76 12.86
CA LEU A 223 6.08 -10.56 12.38
C LEU A 223 6.37 -10.56 10.87
N SER A 224 5.52 -11.23 10.09
CA SER A 224 5.63 -11.25 8.64
C SER A 224 5.25 -9.89 8.04
N ALA A 225 5.82 -9.60 6.86
CA ALA A 225 5.41 -8.45 6.04
C ALA A 225 3.97 -8.58 5.50
N THR A 226 3.41 -9.80 5.49
CA THR A 226 2.04 -10.06 5.05
C THR A 226 1.10 -9.95 6.26
N ASN A 227 0.28 -8.91 6.27
CA ASN A 227 -0.65 -8.66 7.37
C ASN A 227 -1.94 -9.47 7.15
N PRO A 228 -2.40 -10.27 8.14
CA PRO A 228 -3.67 -10.98 8.04
C PRO A 228 -4.87 -10.08 7.74
N PHE A 229 -4.90 -8.91 8.37
CA PHE A 229 -5.92 -7.89 8.18
C PHE A 229 -5.30 -6.50 8.20
N THR A 230 -6.01 -5.55 7.60
CA THR A 230 -5.80 -4.11 7.81
C THR A 230 -7.12 -3.51 8.25
N VAL A 231 -7.13 -2.81 9.37
CA VAL A 231 -8.29 -2.08 9.89
C VAL A 231 -8.05 -0.61 9.68
N SER A 232 -8.99 0.07 9.01
CA SER A 232 -8.90 1.50 8.72
C SER A 232 -10.06 2.25 9.37
N ASP A 233 -9.74 3.37 9.99
CA ASP A 233 -10.74 4.36 10.38
C ASP A 233 -11.11 5.18 9.14
N LEU A 234 -12.31 4.93 8.63
CA LEU A 234 -12.83 5.58 7.42
C LEU A 234 -13.62 6.87 7.71
N SER A 235 -13.54 7.42 8.91
CA SER A 235 -14.21 8.70 9.25
C SER A 235 -13.71 9.87 8.40
N THR A 236 -12.48 9.75 7.91
CA THR A 236 -11.87 10.69 6.97
C THR A 236 -11.28 9.89 5.81
N VAL A 237 -11.47 10.37 4.61
CA VAL A 237 -10.93 9.77 3.39
C VAL A 237 -10.07 10.77 2.64
N TRP A 238 -9.15 10.25 1.87
CA TRP A 238 -8.36 11.04 0.94
C TRP A 238 -8.95 10.97 -0.46
N ILE A 239 -8.81 12.06 -1.20
CA ILE A 239 -9.04 12.08 -2.63
C ILE A 239 -7.70 12.44 -3.26
N ILE A 240 -7.16 11.54 -4.06
CA ILE A 240 -5.90 11.74 -4.75
C ILE A 240 -6.23 12.16 -6.17
N CYS A 241 -5.88 13.39 -6.50
CA CYS A 241 -6.10 14.00 -7.82
C CYS A 241 -4.77 14.11 -8.56
N ASP A 242 -4.80 13.91 -9.86
CA ASP A 242 -3.66 14.15 -10.74
C ASP A 242 -3.83 15.52 -11.40
N VAL A 243 -2.98 16.48 -10.99
CA VAL A 243 -3.04 17.88 -11.48
C VAL A 243 -1.87 18.14 -12.41
N TYR A 244 -2.15 18.74 -13.56
CA TYR A 244 -1.11 19.07 -14.52
C TYR A 244 -0.17 20.18 -14.02
N GLU A 245 1.07 20.14 -14.48
CA GLU A 245 2.13 21.09 -14.11
C GLU A 245 1.70 22.55 -14.27
N ASN A 246 0.99 22.87 -15.35
CA ASN A 246 0.54 24.24 -15.64
C ASN A 246 -0.46 24.78 -14.63
N ASP A 247 -1.24 23.92 -13.98
CA ASP A 247 -2.32 24.28 -13.06
C ASP A 247 -1.87 24.28 -11.59
N LEU A 248 -0.68 23.72 -11.30
CA LEU A 248 -0.18 23.62 -9.94
C LEU A 248 0.04 24.97 -9.25
N SER A 249 0.35 26.02 -10.03
CA SER A 249 0.54 27.38 -9.51
C SER A 249 -0.73 27.97 -8.91
N ASN A 250 -1.90 27.45 -9.31
CA ASN A 250 -3.22 27.93 -8.91
C ASN A 250 -3.76 27.21 -7.67
N ILE A 251 -3.06 26.15 -7.17
CA ILE A 251 -3.51 25.36 -6.02
C ILE A 251 -2.71 25.73 -4.78
N ARG A 252 -3.41 25.91 -3.65
CA ARG A 252 -2.79 26.25 -2.37
C ARG A 252 -3.16 25.24 -1.28
N LEU A 253 -2.21 24.96 -0.38
CA LEU A 253 -2.48 24.16 0.79
C LEU A 253 -3.56 24.80 1.66
N GLY A 254 -4.50 23.98 2.14
CA GLY A 254 -5.62 24.42 2.98
C GLY A 254 -6.82 24.97 2.21
N GLU A 255 -6.72 25.10 0.89
CA GLU A 255 -7.82 25.57 0.05
C GLU A 255 -9.01 24.63 0.10
N SER A 256 -10.22 25.20 0.12
CA SER A 256 -11.47 24.44 0.12
C SER A 256 -11.81 24.00 -1.30
N VAL A 257 -12.17 22.73 -1.44
CA VAL A 257 -12.46 22.09 -2.72
C VAL A 257 -13.87 21.50 -2.69
N THR A 258 -14.58 21.67 -3.77
CA THR A 258 -15.88 21.02 -4.01
C THR A 258 -15.67 19.68 -4.68
N VAL A 259 -16.22 18.62 -4.08
CA VAL A 259 -16.08 17.24 -4.58
C VAL A 259 -17.44 16.73 -5.04
N LYS A 260 -17.49 16.22 -6.26
CA LYS A 260 -18.66 15.54 -6.84
C LYS A 260 -18.30 14.09 -7.09
N LEU A 261 -19.07 13.16 -6.54
CA LEU A 261 -18.87 11.72 -6.68
C LEU A 261 -19.89 11.13 -7.65
N ASN A 262 -19.44 10.34 -8.60
CA ASN A 262 -20.33 9.66 -9.56
C ASN A 262 -21.35 8.73 -8.89
N ALA A 263 -20.97 8.17 -7.74
CA ALA A 263 -21.87 7.31 -6.94
C ALA A 263 -23.03 8.12 -6.28
N TYR A 264 -22.84 9.43 -6.08
CA TYR A 264 -23.80 10.31 -5.40
C TYR A 264 -23.98 11.61 -6.21
N PRO A 265 -24.62 11.55 -7.40
CA PRO A 265 -24.66 12.68 -8.34
C PRO A 265 -25.40 13.92 -7.82
N ASN A 266 -26.28 13.73 -6.82
CA ASN A 266 -27.08 14.81 -6.23
C ASN A 266 -26.49 15.35 -4.90
N GLN A 267 -25.30 14.88 -4.51
CA GLN A 267 -24.65 15.31 -3.27
C GLN A 267 -23.34 16.03 -3.60
N ILE A 268 -23.12 17.13 -2.93
CA ILE A 268 -21.90 17.91 -3.02
C ILE A 268 -21.16 17.75 -1.70
N PHE A 269 -19.92 17.32 -1.78
CA PHE A 269 -19.04 17.17 -0.64
C PHE A 269 -18.00 18.30 -0.65
N SER A 270 -17.50 18.63 0.52
CA SER A 270 -16.42 19.60 0.66
C SER A 270 -15.18 18.93 1.24
N GLY A 271 -14.04 19.23 0.67
CA GLY A 271 -12.74 18.79 1.16
C GLY A 271 -11.77 19.97 1.24
N ARG A 272 -10.55 19.69 1.69
CA ARG A 272 -9.45 20.66 1.72
C ARG A 272 -8.19 20.04 1.13
N VAL A 273 -7.40 20.87 0.45
CA VAL A 273 -6.07 20.47 -0.03
C VAL A 273 -5.17 20.24 1.18
N SER A 274 -4.78 18.98 1.40
CA SER A 274 -3.93 18.59 2.53
C SER A 274 -2.47 18.42 2.14
N ASN A 275 -2.19 18.12 0.88
CA ASN A 275 -0.81 17.97 0.39
C ASN A 275 -0.76 18.19 -1.12
N ILE A 276 0.33 18.78 -1.58
CA ILE A 276 0.69 18.91 -2.99
C ILE A 276 1.99 18.14 -3.19
N GLY A 277 1.97 17.12 -4.06
CA GLY A 277 3.15 16.29 -4.33
C GLY A 277 4.30 17.12 -4.88
N ALA A 278 5.48 16.94 -4.31
CA ALA A 278 6.69 17.64 -4.73
C ALA A 278 7.35 17.02 -5.98
N VAL A 279 6.87 15.86 -6.41
CA VAL A 279 7.43 15.11 -7.55
C VAL A 279 6.36 14.98 -8.63
N LEU A 280 6.74 15.35 -9.83
CA LEU A 280 5.89 15.16 -11.02
C LEU A 280 6.06 13.73 -11.56
N ASP A 281 4.97 13.15 -12.01
CA ASP A 281 5.00 11.95 -12.84
C ASP A 281 5.56 12.34 -14.22
N PRO A 282 6.71 11.81 -14.64
CA PRO A 282 7.35 12.22 -15.89
C PRO A 282 6.59 11.79 -17.14
N ALA A 283 5.75 10.76 -17.04
CA ALA A 283 4.96 10.26 -18.18
C ALA A 283 3.71 11.10 -18.41
N LEU A 284 3.04 11.50 -17.32
CA LEU A 284 1.78 12.26 -17.39
C LEU A 284 1.97 13.77 -17.18
N ARG A 285 3.14 14.20 -16.68
CA ARG A 285 3.42 15.58 -16.26
C ARG A 285 2.39 16.11 -15.25
N THR A 286 2.00 15.25 -14.32
CA THR A 286 1.05 15.57 -13.26
C THR A 286 1.71 15.45 -11.90
N ALA A 287 1.26 16.28 -10.94
CA ALA A 287 1.55 16.10 -9.52
C ALA A 287 0.32 15.51 -8.82
N LYS A 288 0.56 14.64 -7.85
CA LYS A 288 -0.51 14.12 -7.01
C LYS A 288 -0.88 15.13 -5.94
N VAL A 289 -2.09 15.66 -6.03
CA VAL A 289 -2.67 16.55 -5.01
C VAL A 289 -3.62 15.73 -4.16
N ARG A 290 -3.40 15.75 -2.84
CA ARG A 290 -4.22 15.05 -1.88
C ARG A 290 -5.18 16.01 -1.21
N LEU A 291 -6.45 15.68 -1.30
CA LEU A 291 -7.52 16.33 -0.59
C LEU A 291 -7.94 15.46 0.60
N GLU A 292 -8.30 16.08 1.70
CA GLU A 292 -8.88 15.44 2.86
C GLU A 292 -10.36 15.80 2.96
N MET A 293 -11.20 14.78 3.12
CA MET A 293 -12.64 14.93 3.20
C MET A 293 -13.19 14.06 4.34
N LYS A 294 -14.12 14.61 5.12
CA LYS A 294 -14.89 13.81 6.08
C LYS A 294 -15.81 12.87 5.31
N ASN A 295 -15.82 11.63 5.73
CA ASN A 295 -16.74 10.62 5.20
C ASN A 295 -18.05 10.72 6.02
N PRO A 296 -19.16 11.08 5.40
CA PRO A 296 -20.43 11.29 6.10
C PRO A 296 -21.05 9.98 6.64
#